data_eb37090320c208932d50991a70ffab0b
#
_entry.id   eb37090320c208932d50991a70ffab0b
#
_cell.length_a   1.000
_cell.length_b   1.000
_cell.length_c   1.000
_cell.angle_alpha   90.00
_cell.angle_beta   90.00
_cell.angle_gamma   90.00
#
_symmetry.space_group_name_H-M   'P 1'
#
loop_
_entity.id
_entity.type
_entity.pdbx_description
1 polymer ?
#
loop_
_entity_poly.entity_id
_entity_poly.type
_entity_poly.pdbx_seq_one_letter_code
_entity_poly.pdbx_strand_id
1 'polypeptide(L)'
;MVIGGIIAGSFRVWLPSSPLRLWHHRIVTNPDLDRLARTAYEVHRGAHPGSLPSWEEATEQEQKAWRAAVSAVTGQADATLTEGKSVPSIVVQAKDQTHVFHKDFTAGRQGSLIISDDHASSQHCLFQPAHGYWYVEDLDSTNGTWLNGRRIFSAQRLKKGDKVKIGRTVIVIAST
;
A
#
# COMPACT_ATOMS: atom_id res chain seq x y z
N MET A 1 -3.46 -28.06 29.54
CA MET A 1 -3.40 -26.69 28.99
C MET A 1 -2.77 -26.81 27.63
N VAL A 2 -3.60 -26.72 26.58
CA VAL A 2 -3.28 -27.16 25.22
C VAL A 2 -2.83 -25.92 24.42
N ILE A 3 -1.62 -25.96 23.90
CA ILE A 3 -1.14 -24.98 22.92
C ILE A 3 -1.46 -25.55 21.54
N GLY A 4 -2.40 -24.88 20.87
CA GLY A 4 -2.96 -25.31 19.61
C GLY A 4 -1.96 -25.32 18.47
N GLY A 5 -2.05 -26.37 17.65
CA GLY A 5 -1.26 -26.57 16.45
C GLY A 5 -1.51 -25.50 15.37
N ILE A 6 -0.45 -25.11 14.73
CA ILE A 6 -0.47 -24.30 13.51
C ILE A 6 -0.83 -25.23 12.35
N ILE A 7 -2.09 -25.15 11.90
CA ILE A 7 -2.51 -25.83 10.69
C ILE A 7 -2.14 -24.92 9.51
N ALA A 8 -1.40 -25.43 8.56
CA ALA A 8 -1.19 -24.82 7.27
C ALA A 8 -2.54 -24.69 6.55
N GLY A 9 -3.09 -23.50 6.54
CA GLY A 9 -4.38 -23.22 5.88
C GLY A 9 -5.23 -22.28 6.74
N SER A 10 -5.22 -21.03 6.38
CA SER A 10 -6.04 -19.95 6.93
C SER A 10 -5.43 -19.18 8.10
N PHE A 11 -4.35 -18.46 7.86
CA PHE A 11 -4.08 -17.25 8.62
C PHE A 11 -5.18 -16.23 8.29
N ARG A 12 -6.24 -16.19 9.08
CA ARG A 12 -7.03 -14.99 9.21
C ARG A 12 -6.23 -14.01 10.09
N VAL A 13 -5.22 -13.40 9.49
CA VAL A 13 -4.70 -12.14 10.04
C VAL A 13 -5.86 -11.16 9.90
N TRP A 14 -6.33 -10.65 11.05
CA TRP A 14 -7.23 -9.51 11.07
C TRP A 14 -6.44 -8.33 10.48
N LEU A 15 -6.55 -8.14 9.17
CA LEU A 15 -6.01 -6.99 8.48
C LEU A 15 -6.95 -5.81 8.81
N PRO A 16 -6.43 -4.70 9.32
CA PRO A 16 -7.21 -3.47 9.34
C PRO A 16 -7.72 -3.23 7.90
N SER A 17 -8.90 -2.68 7.79
CA SER A 17 -9.74 -2.57 6.59
C SER A 17 -9.10 -1.84 5.40
N SER A 18 -7.83 -1.49 5.48
CA SER A 18 -7.02 -0.99 4.38
C SER A 18 -5.56 -1.43 4.53
N PRO A 19 -5.01 -2.25 3.62
CA PRO A 19 -3.60 -2.62 3.60
C PRO A 19 -2.67 -1.42 3.39
N LEU A 20 -3.22 -0.25 3.05
CA LEU A 20 -2.46 0.93 2.70
C LEU A 20 -2.21 1.88 3.90
N ARG A 21 -2.91 1.71 5.04
CA ARG A 21 -2.68 2.53 6.25
C ARG A 21 -1.35 2.24 6.97
N LEU A 22 -0.70 1.11 6.67
CA LEU A 22 0.57 0.72 7.31
C LEU A 22 1.83 1.36 6.70
N TRP A 23 1.69 2.15 5.62
CA TRP A 23 2.84 2.67 4.87
C TRP A 23 3.46 3.96 5.45
N HIS A 24 2.94 4.50 6.57
CA HIS A 24 3.46 5.75 7.16
C HIS A 24 4.70 5.59 8.04
N HIS A 25 5.22 4.37 8.24
CA HIS A 25 6.39 4.19 9.09
C HIS A 25 7.57 3.54 8.37
N ARG A 26 8.56 4.39 8.10
CA ARG A 26 9.96 4.05 7.85
C ARG A 26 10.22 3.24 6.58
N ILE A 27 10.84 3.89 5.62
CA ILE A 27 11.59 3.21 4.56
C ILE A 27 12.67 2.37 5.24
N VAL A 28 12.43 1.07 5.33
CA VAL A 28 13.41 0.10 5.78
C VAL A 28 14.18 -0.32 4.55
N THR A 29 15.49 -0.20 4.61
CA THR A 29 16.39 -0.55 3.51
C THR A 29 16.43 -2.07 3.29
N ASN A 30 16.78 -2.50 2.09
CA ASN A 30 16.89 -3.91 1.70
C ASN A 30 17.66 -4.81 2.71
N PRO A 31 18.76 -4.33 3.39
CA PRO A 31 19.44 -5.08 4.43
C PRO A 31 18.55 -5.47 5.63
N ASP A 32 17.56 -4.65 5.94
CA ASP A 32 16.65 -4.92 7.04
C ASP A 32 15.62 -5.98 6.68
N LEU A 33 15.15 -6.01 5.43
CA LEU A 33 14.25 -7.06 4.94
C LEU A 33 14.93 -8.42 4.91
N ASP A 34 16.17 -8.49 4.45
CA ASP A 34 16.95 -9.73 4.44
C ASP A 34 17.19 -10.27 5.86
N ARG A 35 17.54 -9.37 6.77
CA ARG A 35 17.70 -9.69 8.20
C ARG A 35 16.39 -10.19 8.82
N LEU A 36 15.27 -9.55 8.52
CA LEU A 36 13.95 -9.95 9.03
C LEU A 36 13.51 -11.29 8.44
N ALA A 37 13.71 -11.51 7.15
CA ALA A 37 13.39 -12.78 6.49
C ALA A 37 14.22 -13.93 7.07
N ARG A 38 15.53 -13.73 7.25
CA ARG A 38 16.42 -14.68 7.92
C ARG A 38 15.96 -14.98 9.35
N THR A 39 15.66 -13.95 10.14
CA THR A 39 15.19 -14.12 11.53
C THR A 39 13.90 -14.92 11.57
N ALA A 40 12.91 -14.60 10.72
CA ALA A 40 11.64 -15.31 10.65
C ALA A 40 11.83 -16.78 10.23
N TYR A 41 12.72 -17.04 9.28
CA TYR A 41 13.07 -18.38 8.85
C TYR A 41 13.70 -19.21 9.98
N GLU A 42 14.69 -18.65 10.68
CA GLU A 42 15.38 -19.35 11.77
C GLU A 42 14.45 -19.62 12.97
N VAL A 43 13.55 -18.71 13.29
CA VAL A 43 12.49 -18.93 14.29
C VAL A 43 11.58 -20.08 13.86
N HIS A 44 11.15 -20.11 12.61
CA HIS A 44 10.31 -21.20 12.08
C HIS A 44 11.07 -22.54 12.08
N ARG A 45 12.33 -22.54 11.67
CA ARG A 45 13.21 -23.72 11.72
C ARG A 45 13.39 -24.24 13.15
N GLY A 46 13.55 -23.35 14.11
CA GLY A 46 13.65 -23.69 15.53
C GLY A 46 12.41 -24.36 16.09
N ALA A 47 11.23 -24.02 15.57
CA ALA A 47 9.96 -24.66 15.93
C ALA A 47 9.77 -26.07 15.30
N HIS A 48 10.56 -26.39 14.25
CA HIS A 48 10.51 -27.68 13.54
C HIS A 48 11.91 -28.26 13.37
N PRO A 49 12.58 -28.70 14.45
CA PRO A 49 13.97 -29.16 14.40
C PRO A 49 14.12 -30.38 13.50
N GLY A 50 15.11 -30.32 12.61
CA GLY A 50 15.46 -31.40 11.68
C GLY A 50 14.68 -31.44 10.36
N SER A 51 13.74 -30.52 10.11
CA SER A 51 12.94 -30.51 8.87
C SER A 51 13.39 -29.47 7.85
N LEU A 52 14.18 -28.48 8.23
CA LEU A 52 14.62 -27.40 7.36
C LEU A 52 16.14 -27.16 7.47
N PRO A 53 16.84 -26.87 6.35
CA PRO A 53 18.27 -26.51 6.35
C PRO A 53 18.48 -25.17 7.08
N SER A 54 19.74 -24.76 7.30
CA SER A 54 20.04 -23.40 7.77
C SER A 54 19.72 -22.36 6.69
N TRP A 55 19.60 -21.08 7.06
CA TRP A 55 19.34 -20.02 6.08
C TRP A 55 20.38 -19.98 4.95
N GLU A 56 21.65 -20.25 5.26
CA GLU A 56 22.74 -20.27 4.29
C GLU A 56 22.68 -21.48 3.35
N GLU A 57 22.09 -22.58 3.79
CA GLU A 57 21.91 -23.81 3.01
C GLU A 57 20.57 -23.83 2.27
N ALA A 58 19.63 -22.93 2.66
CA ALA A 58 18.35 -22.79 1.98
C ALA A 58 18.56 -22.33 0.52
N THR A 59 17.79 -22.90 -0.37
CA THR A 59 17.84 -22.53 -1.79
C THR A 59 17.47 -21.06 -2.00
N GLU A 60 17.98 -20.44 -3.05
CA GLU A 60 17.66 -19.07 -3.42
C GLU A 60 16.14 -18.85 -3.56
N GLN A 61 15.43 -19.86 -4.06
CA GLN A 61 13.99 -19.83 -4.21
C GLN A 61 13.27 -19.80 -2.84
N GLU A 62 13.74 -20.56 -1.85
CA GLU A 62 13.21 -20.54 -0.50
C GLU A 62 13.50 -19.22 0.19
N GLN A 63 14.73 -18.72 0.10
CA GLN A 63 15.09 -17.42 0.65
C GLN A 63 14.25 -16.30 0.03
N LYS A 64 14.01 -16.33 -1.29
CA LYS A 64 13.15 -15.40 -2.00
C LYS A 64 11.69 -15.48 -1.53
N ALA A 65 11.17 -16.69 -1.31
CA ALA A 65 9.82 -16.88 -0.79
C ALA A 65 9.66 -16.30 0.63
N TRP A 66 10.67 -16.47 1.50
CA TRP A 66 10.65 -15.90 2.85
C TRP A 66 10.77 -14.37 2.85
N ARG A 67 11.60 -13.80 1.98
CA ARG A 67 11.64 -12.33 1.78
C ARG A 67 10.29 -11.80 1.32
N ALA A 68 9.66 -12.47 0.37
CA ALA A 68 8.33 -12.10 -0.11
C ALA A 68 7.26 -12.20 0.99
N ALA A 69 7.28 -13.25 1.81
CA ALA A 69 6.36 -13.42 2.92
C ALA A 69 6.54 -12.33 3.99
N VAL A 70 7.77 -12.03 4.36
CA VAL A 70 8.07 -10.95 5.33
C VAL A 70 7.71 -9.59 4.75
N SER A 71 8.00 -9.33 3.48
CA SER A 71 7.60 -8.12 2.76
C SER A 71 6.09 -7.93 2.79
N ALA A 72 5.32 -8.98 2.57
CA ALA A 72 3.86 -8.93 2.60
C ALA A 72 3.30 -8.62 4.00
N VAL A 73 3.95 -9.10 5.06
CA VAL A 73 3.51 -8.88 6.46
C VAL A 73 3.96 -7.53 6.99
N THR A 74 5.17 -7.10 6.64
CA THR A 74 5.76 -5.85 7.14
C THR A 74 5.42 -4.64 6.27
N GLY A 75 4.82 -4.84 5.10
CA GLY A 75 4.60 -3.80 4.11
C GLY A 75 5.90 -3.25 3.49
N GLN A 76 7.01 -3.94 3.69
CA GLN A 76 8.30 -3.56 3.12
C GLN A 76 8.42 -4.14 1.71
N ALA A 77 8.51 -3.26 0.72
CA ALA A 77 8.78 -3.70 -0.64
C ALA A 77 10.24 -4.21 -0.74
N ASP A 78 10.42 -5.42 -1.23
CA ASP A 78 11.73 -5.89 -1.64
C ASP A 78 12.22 -5.05 -2.83
N ALA A 79 13.23 -4.22 -2.59
CA ALA A 79 13.81 -3.36 -3.63
C ALA A 79 14.41 -4.15 -4.80
N THR A 80 14.65 -5.46 -4.63
CA THR A 80 15.13 -6.33 -5.69
C THR A 80 14.04 -6.80 -6.66
N LEU A 81 12.75 -6.68 -6.26
CA LEU A 81 11.62 -7.00 -7.14
C LEU A 81 11.08 -5.77 -7.89
N THR A 82 11.61 -4.59 -7.59
CA THR A 82 11.33 -3.36 -8.33
C THR A 82 12.55 -2.96 -9.15
N GLU A 83 13.00 -3.80 -10.07
CA GLU A 83 13.86 -3.31 -11.14
C GLU A 83 13.10 -2.21 -11.89
N GLY A 84 13.47 -0.99 -11.58
CA GLY A 84 13.43 0.11 -12.54
C GLY A 84 12.09 0.71 -12.95
N LYS A 85 10.97 0.43 -12.29
CA LYS A 85 9.77 1.20 -12.59
C LYS A 85 9.69 2.40 -11.62
N SER A 86 10.31 3.50 -12.03
CA SER A 86 10.07 4.79 -11.38
C SER A 86 8.56 4.97 -11.19
N VAL A 87 8.15 5.37 -10.00
CA VAL A 87 6.73 5.67 -9.75
C VAL A 87 6.32 6.71 -10.79
N PRO A 88 5.35 6.40 -11.67
CA PRO A 88 4.92 7.37 -12.66
C PRO A 88 4.35 8.60 -11.94
N SER A 89 4.62 9.78 -12.45
CA SER A 89 3.96 10.97 -11.98
C SER A 89 2.46 10.88 -12.28
N ILE A 90 1.63 11.39 -11.37
CA ILE A 90 0.20 11.56 -11.64
C ILE A 90 -0.08 13.02 -11.98
N VAL A 91 -0.84 13.23 -13.03
CA VAL A 91 -1.35 14.54 -13.42
C VAL A 91 -2.84 14.59 -13.13
N VAL A 92 -3.26 15.50 -12.28
CA VAL A 92 -4.65 15.68 -11.89
C VAL A 92 -5.13 17.08 -12.29
N GLN A 93 -6.36 17.18 -12.77
CA GLN A 93 -7.04 18.43 -13.05
C GLN A 93 -8.16 18.63 -12.02
N ALA A 94 -8.07 19.70 -11.26
CA ALA A 94 -9.09 20.12 -10.30
C ALA A 94 -9.56 21.53 -10.67
N LYS A 95 -10.84 21.67 -11.02
CA LYS A 95 -11.38 22.90 -11.63
C LYS A 95 -10.56 23.22 -12.90
N ASP A 96 -10.01 24.43 -13.01
CA ASP A 96 -9.24 24.87 -14.18
C ASP A 96 -7.72 24.76 -13.97
N GLN A 97 -7.28 24.08 -12.91
CA GLN A 97 -5.86 23.93 -12.56
C GLN A 97 -5.37 22.51 -12.77
N THR A 98 -4.17 22.40 -13.29
CA THR A 98 -3.46 21.13 -13.46
C THR A 98 -2.34 21.04 -12.42
N HIS A 99 -2.31 19.93 -11.70
CA HIS A 99 -1.29 19.65 -10.68
C HIS A 99 -0.55 18.35 -11.03
N VAL A 100 0.75 18.33 -10.78
CA VAL A 100 1.61 17.15 -11.01
C VAL A 100 2.18 16.72 -9.66
N PHE A 101 2.03 15.43 -9.36
CA PHE A 101 2.59 14.84 -8.14
C PHE A 101 3.48 13.65 -8.48
N HIS A 102 4.60 13.53 -7.75
CA HIS A 102 5.59 12.46 -7.89
C HIS A 102 5.63 11.55 -6.66
N LYS A 103 4.86 11.88 -5.64
CA LYS A 103 4.72 11.14 -4.38
C LYS A 103 3.28 11.25 -3.89
N ASP A 104 2.94 10.49 -2.87
CA ASP A 104 1.64 10.53 -2.21
C ASP A 104 1.23 11.96 -1.81
N PHE A 105 -0.05 12.24 -1.93
CA PHE A 105 -0.63 13.51 -1.54
C PHE A 105 -2.07 13.34 -1.07
N THR A 106 -2.51 14.20 -0.17
CA THR A 106 -3.90 14.27 0.27
C THR A 106 -4.67 15.34 -0.49
N ALA A 107 -5.93 15.07 -0.79
CA ALA A 107 -6.87 16.06 -1.30
C ALA A 107 -7.93 16.35 -0.24
N GLY A 108 -8.30 17.61 -0.08
CA GLY A 108 -9.27 18.08 0.91
C GLY A 108 -9.13 19.56 1.15
N ARG A 109 -9.90 20.09 2.12
CA ARG A 109 -9.85 21.54 2.44
C ARG A 109 -8.49 21.98 3.00
N GLN A 110 -7.72 21.05 3.58
CA GLN A 110 -6.38 21.26 4.16
C GLN A 110 -5.37 20.22 3.66
N GLY A 111 -5.62 19.62 2.51
CA GLY A 111 -4.71 18.65 1.88
C GLY A 111 -3.60 19.33 1.09
N SER A 112 -2.67 18.53 0.55
CA SER A 112 -1.67 18.99 -0.41
C SER A 112 -2.33 19.52 -1.70
N LEU A 113 -3.43 18.89 -2.13
CA LEU A 113 -4.34 19.41 -3.13
C LEU A 113 -5.54 20.04 -2.41
N ILE A 114 -5.54 21.38 -2.36
CA ILE A 114 -6.59 22.14 -1.66
C ILE A 114 -7.87 22.12 -2.50
N ILE A 115 -8.94 21.61 -1.89
CA ILE A 115 -10.29 21.58 -2.46
C ILE A 115 -11.14 22.60 -1.72
N SER A 116 -11.39 23.75 -2.34
CA SER A 116 -12.28 24.79 -1.81
C SER A 116 -13.73 24.37 -2.01
N ASP A 117 -14.22 23.48 -1.15
CA ASP A 117 -15.55 22.92 -1.19
C ASP A 117 -15.97 22.56 0.25
N ASP A 118 -17.07 23.16 0.76
CA ASP A 118 -17.54 22.95 2.12
C ASP A 118 -18.00 21.51 2.40
N HIS A 119 -18.29 20.75 1.34
CA HIS A 119 -18.63 19.33 1.43
C HIS A 119 -17.40 18.41 1.39
N ALA A 120 -16.20 18.96 1.25
CA ALA A 120 -14.97 18.21 1.40
C ALA A 120 -14.50 18.22 2.86
N SER A 121 -14.02 17.10 3.37
CA SER A 121 -13.35 17.03 4.68
C SER A 121 -11.98 17.72 4.61
N SER A 122 -11.38 18.06 5.76
CA SER A 122 -10.06 18.70 5.82
C SER A 122 -9.00 17.85 5.14
N GLN A 123 -8.95 16.57 5.46
CA GLN A 123 -8.27 15.53 4.70
C GLN A 123 -9.34 14.55 4.23
N HIS A 124 -9.63 14.55 2.93
CA HIS A 124 -10.78 13.81 2.42
C HIS A 124 -10.39 12.46 1.83
N CYS A 125 -9.38 12.45 0.98
CA CYS A 125 -8.83 11.23 0.42
C CYS A 125 -7.32 11.34 0.20
N LEU A 126 -6.68 10.18 0.12
CA LEU A 126 -5.27 10.00 -0.15
C LEU A 126 -5.09 9.48 -1.57
N PHE A 127 -4.17 10.09 -2.30
CA PHE A 127 -3.64 9.56 -3.56
C PHE A 127 -2.24 9.03 -3.29
N GLN A 128 -1.98 7.77 -3.63
CA GLN A 128 -0.69 7.16 -3.37
C GLN A 128 -0.27 6.21 -4.47
N PRO A 129 1.03 6.18 -4.78
CA PRO A 129 1.60 5.22 -5.70
C PRO A 129 1.86 3.89 -5.00
N ALA A 130 1.51 2.78 -5.65
CA ALA A 130 1.86 1.44 -5.21
C ALA A 130 1.99 0.52 -6.42
N HIS A 131 2.99 -0.37 -6.41
CA HIS A 131 3.21 -1.37 -7.46
C HIS A 131 3.25 -0.80 -8.89
N GLY A 132 3.77 0.43 -9.05
CA GLY A 132 3.85 1.10 -10.34
C GLY A 132 2.52 1.69 -10.85
N TYR A 133 1.52 1.82 -9.99
CA TYR A 133 0.21 2.41 -10.28
C TYR A 133 -0.19 3.40 -9.20
N TRP A 134 -1.12 4.28 -9.54
CA TRP A 134 -1.72 5.20 -8.58
C TRP A 134 -3.03 4.65 -8.04
N TYR A 135 -3.28 4.92 -6.77
CA TYR A 135 -4.50 4.55 -6.06
C TYR A 135 -5.10 5.76 -5.35
N VAL A 136 -6.41 5.74 -5.16
CA VAL A 136 -7.14 6.69 -4.31
C VAL A 136 -7.82 5.93 -3.19
N GLU A 137 -7.76 6.47 -1.98
CA GLU A 137 -8.37 5.93 -0.76
C GLU A 137 -9.12 7.02 -0.02
N ASP A 138 -10.33 6.72 0.47
CA ASP A 138 -11.09 7.61 1.33
C ASP A 138 -10.52 7.64 2.75
N LEU A 139 -10.33 8.81 3.32
CA LEU A 139 -9.79 9.00 4.67
C LEU A 139 -10.92 9.20 5.70
N ASP A 140 -11.91 8.31 5.72
CA ASP A 140 -13.12 8.41 6.56
C ASP A 140 -13.82 9.76 6.40
N SER A 141 -13.93 10.22 5.16
CA SER A 141 -14.52 11.50 4.86
C SER A 141 -16.03 11.52 5.14
N THR A 142 -16.56 12.67 5.54
CA THR A 142 -17.97 12.84 5.91
C THR A 142 -18.92 12.45 4.78
N ASN A 143 -18.61 12.83 3.54
CA ASN A 143 -19.48 12.60 2.39
C ASN A 143 -19.03 11.45 1.49
N GLY A 144 -17.90 10.84 1.80
CA GLY A 144 -17.29 9.76 1.01
C GLY A 144 -16.63 10.24 -0.28
N THR A 145 -15.66 9.46 -0.73
CA THR A 145 -14.99 9.63 -2.02
C THR A 145 -15.67 8.77 -3.08
N TRP A 146 -15.81 9.29 -4.29
CA TRP A 146 -16.48 8.63 -5.39
C TRP A 146 -15.56 8.53 -6.60
N LEU A 147 -15.41 7.34 -7.15
CA LEU A 147 -14.65 7.09 -8.37
C LEU A 147 -15.62 6.71 -9.50
N ASN A 148 -15.63 7.52 -10.57
CA ASN A 148 -16.50 7.31 -11.73
C ASN A 148 -17.99 7.13 -11.35
N GLY A 149 -18.47 7.89 -10.37
CA GLY A 149 -19.85 7.83 -9.88
C GLY A 149 -20.18 6.71 -8.89
N ARG A 150 -19.18 5.89 -8.49
CA ARG A 150 -19.33 4.87 -7.46
C ARG A 150 -18.58 5.25 -6.20
N ARG A 151 -19.22 5.16 -5.05
CA ARG A 151 -18.56 5.39 -3.76
C ARG A 151 -17.52 4.29 -3.52
N ILE A 152 -16.33 4.69 -3.08
CA ILE A 152 -15.27 3.76 -2.71
C ILE A 152 -15.25 3.53 -1.20
N PHE A 153 -14.93 2.30 -0.78
CA PHE A 153 -14.79 1.89 0.62
C PHE A 153 -13.42 1.28 0.91
N SER A 154 -12.59 1.18 -0.12
CA SER A 154 -11.21 0.72 -0.06
C SER A 154 -10.42 1.40 -1.15
N ALA A 155 -9.08 1.32 -1.08
CA ALA A 155 -8.21 1.86 -2.10
C ALA A 155 -8.55 1.32 -3.51
N GLN A 156 -8.68 2.23 -4.48
CA GLN A 156 -9.00 1.91 -5.86
C GLN A 156 -7.90 2.38 -6.78
N ARG A 157 -7.52 1.52 -7.73
CA ARG A 157 -6.53 1.86 -8.76
C ARG A 157 -7.08 2.91 -9.70
N LEU A 158 -6.26 3.91 -9.98
CA LEU A 158 -6.56 5.01 -10.91
C LEU A 158 -6.02 4.73 -12.31
N LYS A 159 -6.75 5.25 -13.29
CA LYS A 159 -6.37 5.25 -14.70
C LYS A 159 -6.57 6.65 -15.27
N LYS A 160 -5.89 6.93 -16.37
CA LYS A 160 -6.14 8.15 -17.15
C LYS A 160 -7.62 8.25 -17.54
N GLY A 161 -8.22 9.42 -17.34
CA GLY A 161 -9.62 9.70 -17.60
C GLY A 161 -10.56 9.44 -16.42
N ASP A 162 -10.10 8.81 -15.36
CA ASP A 162 -10.92 8.59 -14.15
C ASP A 162 -11.31 9.91 -13.49
N LYS A 163 -12.51 9.92 -12.92
CA LYS A 163 -13.10 11.06 -12.22
C LYS A 163 -13.26 10.74 -10.75
N VAL A 164 -12.50 11.43 -9.90
CA VAL A 164 -12.60 11.34 -8.44
C VAL A 164 -13.44 12.52 -7.94
N LYS A 165 -14.59 12.24 -7.35
CA LYS A 165 -15.46 13.27 -6.78
C LYS A 165 -15.26 13.34 -5.26
N ILE A 166 -15.04 14.56 -4.77
CA ILE A 166 -14.82 14.94 -3.38
C ILE A 166 -15.81 16.07 -3.06
N GLY A 167 -16.80 15.81 -2.22
CA GLY A 167 -17.89 16.76 -2.02
C GLY A 167 -18.62 17.02 -3.35
N ARG A 168 -18.61 18.26 -3.81
CA ARG A 168 -19.16 18.69 -5.12
C ARG A 168 -18.09 18.83 -6.20
N THR A 169 -16.82 18.77 -5.82
CA THR A 169 -15.68 18.96 -6.72
C THR A 169 -15.29 17.64 -7.39
N VAL A 170 -15.01 17.71 -8.69
CA VAL A 170 -14.52 16.57 -9.47
C VAL A 170 -13.06 16.82 -9.86
N ILE A 171 -12.22 15.85 -9.57
CA ILE A 171 -10.82 15.77 -9.99
C ILE A 171 -10.75 14.79 -11.15
N VAL A 172 -10.14 15.19 -12.25
CA VAL A 172 -9.93 14.32 -13.42
C VAL A 172 -8.48 13.87 -13.46
N ILE A 173 -8.26 12.59 -13.66
CA ILE A 173 -6.91 12.02 -13.81
C ILE A 173 -6.48 12.19 -15.28
N ALA A 174 -5.56 13.12 -15.51
CA ALA A 174 -5.07 13.42 -16.84
C ALA A 174 -3.97 12.47 -17.31
N SER A 175 -3.13 11.97 -16.37
CA SER A 175 -2.10 10.94 -16.61
C SER A 175 -1.75 10.21 -15.33
N THR A 176 -1.32 8.95 -15.44
CA THR A 176 -0.80 8.12 -14.33
C THR A 176 0.43 7.36 -14.78
#